data_88249c02f08b3fdf9dcaab8be027f8e7
#
_entry.id   88249c02f08b3fdf9dcaab8be027f8e7
#
_cell.length_a   1.000
_cell.length_b   1.000
_cell.length_c   1.000
_cell.angle_alpha   90.00
_cell.angle_beta   90.00
_cell.angle_gamma   90.00
#
_symmetry.space_group_name_H-M   'P 1'
#
loop_
_entity.id
_entity.type
_entity.pdbx_description
1 polymer ?
#
loop_
_entity_poly.entity_id
_entity_poly.type
_entity_poly.pdbx_seq_one_letter_code
_entity_poly.pdbx_strand_id
1 'polypeptide(L)'
;MGVFSKNKNKLVLVLHVGSSNVEGALFWTQESGVPRIIFSATEPIVLEDKIDVDRFLILTMQALDMVVKRISKSGMGTPKDIFCVLSSPWHVSQTRIINFKKNTPFIFTAKLAEDLVQKEIRLFEDEHLSKKEDTDLINRTIELKNIKTVLNGYETLEPLNQKTKELEMIIFVSVGEEKVLKKIENIVSNYFHFEKIRFSSFLLSAFTVVRDMHIEQENFLLLDVGGEVTNISMVKKNILRDSISFPMGRKFLIRGVASKLKCTLSEANSLISLFKDGHAEASVAEKMSMVMDELKKEWLVEFQKSLANLSNDISIPSTIYLTADKDLADLFSETIKAEQFNQYTLTESKFSIVFLDIQLFHNIAVFADSLVNESNLILDSVYINRFLI
;
A
#
# COMPACT_ATOMS: atom_id res chain seq x y z
N MET A 1 17.36 20.73 -38.04
CA MET A 1 17.22 21.46 -36.78
C MET A 1 16.59 20.53 -35.77
N GLY A 2 17.41 20.01 -34.86
CA GLY A 2 16.95 19.05 -33.85
C GLY A 2 16.11 19.75 -32.78
N VAL A 3 14.88 19.29 -32.62
CA VAL A 3 14.03 19.66 -31.48
C VAL A 3 14.62 18.95 -30.27
N PHE A 4 15.48 19.64 -29.51
CA PHE A 4 15.88 19.19 -28.18
C PHE A 4 14.64 19.32 -27.27
N SER A 5 13.94 18.22 -27.05
CA SER A 5 13.00 18.09 -25.94
C SER A 5 13.79 18.25 -24.66
N LYS A 6 13.68 19.41 -24.01
CA LYS A 6 14.17 19.64 -22.66
C LYS A 6 13.25 18.93 -21.68
N ASN A 7 13.38 17.62 -21.53
CA ASN A 7 12.88 16.94 -20.34
C ASN A 7 13.82 17.35 -19.18
N LYS A 8 13.46 18.42 -18.51
CA LYS A 8 14.17 18.86 -17.30
C LYS A 8 13.77 17.91 -16.19
N ASN A 9 14.75 17.24 -15.57
CA ASN A 9 14.55 16.53 -14.30
C ASN A 9 13.73 17.42 -13.35
N LYS A 10 12.67 16.85 -12.77
CA LYS A 10 11.79 17.56 -11.85
C LYS A 10 12.10 17.12 -10.42
N LEU A 11 12.15 18.06 -9.50
CA LEU A 11 12.17 17.75 -8.08
C LEU A 11 10.75 17.43 -7.63
N VAL A 12 10.56 16.26 -7.06
CA VAL A 12 9.27 15.73 -6.63
C VAL A 12 9.32 15.44 -5.13
N LEU A 13 8.27 15.80 -4.42
CA LEU A 13 8.00 15.36 -3.06
C LEU A 13 7.03 14.18 -3.09
N VAL A 14 7.43 13.07 -2.50
CA VAL A 14 6.54 11.97 -2.16
C VAL A 14 6.38 11.91 -0.65
N LEU A 15 5.13 11.79 -0.21
CA LEU A 15 4.75 11.54 1.18
C LEU A 15 4.09 10.18 1.24
N HIS A 16 4.48 9.34 2.19
CA HIS A 16 3.83 8.08 2.50
C HIS A 16 3.14 8.20 3.86
N VAL A 17 1.83 8.00 3.89
CA VAL A 17 1.05 8.05 5.14
C VAL A 17 0.59 6.64 5.48
N GLY A 18 1.32 6.01 6.39
CA GLY A 18 1.03 4.67 6.88
C GLY A 18 0.26 4.66 8.19
N SER A 19 0.30 3.53 8.87
CA SER A 19 -0.27 3.34 10.21
C SER A 19 0.79 3.14 11.32
N SER A 20 2.05 2.88 10.94
CA SER A 20 3.21 2.89 11.85
C SER A 20 3.85 4.27 11.95
N ASN A 21 4.07 4.87 10.81
CA ASN A 21 4.86 6.07 10.60
C ASN A 21 4.29 6.89 9.44
N VAL A 22 4.75 8.13 9.36
CA VAL A 22 4.64 8.98 8.17
C VAL A 22 6.05 9.20 7.64
N GLU A 23 6.22 9.05 6.35
CA GLU A 23 7.50 9.15 5.66
C GLU A 23 7.40 10.17 4.54
N GLY A 24 8.54 10.74 4.15
CA GLY A 24 8.60 11.63 3.00
C GLY A 24 9.98 11.66 2.38
N ALA A 25 10.03 11.78 1.04
CA ALA A 25 11.28 11.90 0.30
C ALA A 25 11.21 12.97 -0.77
N LEU A 26 12.34 13.62 -1.01
CA LEU A 26 12.60 14.42 -2.20
C LEU A 26 13.43 13.60 -3.18
N PHE A 27 12.99 13.54 -4.43
CA PHE A 27 13.74 12.88 -5.49
C PHE A 27 13.70 13.66 -6.80
N TRP A 28 14.75 13.47 -7.62
CA TRP A 28 14.78 13.94 -8.99
C TRP A 28 14.26 12.87 -9.92
N THR A 29 13.31 13.23 -10.79
CA THR A 29 12.90 12.33 -11.88
C THR A 29 14.05 12.13 -12.84
N GLN A 30 14.18 10.91 -13.40
CA GLN A 30 15.18 10.58 -14.42
C GLN A 30 14.53 9.80 -15.56
N GLU A 31 14.94 10.10 -16.79
CA GLU A 31 14.46 9.43 -18.00
C GLU A 31 14.76 7.91 -18.02
N SER A 32 15.76 7.48 -17.25
CA SER A 32 16.06 6.07 -17.05
C SER A 32 14.96 5.26 -16.36
N GLY A 33 13.94 5.93 -15.82
CA GLY A 33 12.93 5.28 -14.97
C GLY A 33 13.39 5.05 -13.51
N VAL A 34 14.64 5.39 -13.18
CA VAL A 34 15.27 5.19 -11.86
C VAL A 34 15.33 6.52 -11.11
N PRO A 35 14.50 6.77 -10.07
CA PRO A 35 14.52 8.04 -9.34
C PRO A 35 15.82 8.21 -8.55
N ARG A 36 16.28 9.46 -8.42
CA ARG A 36 17.40 9.81 -7.55
C ARG A 36 16.87 10.45 -6.28
N ILE A 37 16.81 9.70 -5.19
CA ILE A 37 16.37 10.19 -3.89
C ILE A 37 17.50 10.98 -3.24
N ILE A 38 17.23 12.25 -2.85
CA ILE A 38 18.22 13.18 -2.33
C ILE A 38 18.01 13.55 -0.86
N PHE A 39 16.81 13.34 -0.34
CA PHE A 39 16.49 13.58 1.07
C PHE A 39 15.31 12.70 1.49
N SER A 40 15.31 12.25 2.74
CA SER A 40 14.16 11.58 3.35
C SER A 40 14.00 11.97 4.81
N ALA A 41 12.77 11.86 5.30
CA ALA A 41 12.41 12.05 6.70
C ALA A 41 11.31 11.07 7.07
N THR A 42 11.41 10.50 8.26
CA THR A 42 10.43 9.57 8.83
C THR A 42 10.06 10.02 10.23
N GLU A 43 8.78 9.93 10.58
CA GLU A 43 8.28 10.22 11.90
C GLU A 43 7.30 9.13 12.34
N PRO A 44 7.53 8.45 13.48
CA PRO A 44 6.64 7.43 13.99
C PRO A 44 5.33 8.06 14.48
N ILE A 45 4.21 7.38 14.22
CA ILE A 45 2.91 7.73 14.81
C ILE A 45 2.89 7.16 16.23
N VAL A 46 2.68 8.05 17.20
CA VAL A 46 2.66 7.68 18.62
C VAL A 46 1.68 6.52 18.86
N LEU A 47 2.17 5.51 19.56
CA LEU A 47 1.39 4.34 19.94
C LEU A 47 0.61 4.62 21.21
N GLU A 48 -0.69 4.34 21.22
CA GLU A 48 -1.57 4.44 22.38
C GLU A 48 -2.10 3.05 22.80
N ASP A 49 -2.49 2.92 24.07
CA ASP A 49 -2.97 1.66 24.66
C ASP A 49 -4.25 1.16 23.98
N LYS A 50 -5.10 2.07 23.56
CA LYS A 50 -6.36 1.77 22.86
C LYS A 50 -6.42 2.54 21.54
N ILE A 51 -7.02 1.88 20.54
CA ILE A 51 -7.26 2.52 19.26
C ILE A 51 -8.50 3.41 19.39
N ASP A 52 -8.30 4.72 19.26
CA ASP A 52 -9.33 5.72 19.06
C ASP A 52 -9.09 6.35 17.68
N VAL A 53 -10.10 6.32 16.81
CA VAL A 53 -9.97 6.72 15.40
C VAL A 53 -9.63 8.21 15.27
N ASP A 54 -10.31 9.08 16.02
CA ASP A 54 -10.07 10.52 15.95
C ASP A 54 -8.70 10.89 16.51
N ARG A 55 -8.32 10.25 17.61
CA ARG A 55 -7.00 10.43 18.21
C ARG A 55 -5.90 9.93 17.31
N PHE A 56 -6.09 8.77 16.68
CA PHE A 56 -5.14 8.22 15.71
C PHE A 56 -4.95 9.15 14.51
N LEU A 57 -6.03 9.73 13.98
CA LEU A 57 -5.95 10.74 12.93
C LEU A 57 -5.16 11.97 13.37
N ILE A 58 -5.39 12.48 14.59
CA ILE A 58 -4.64 13.63 15.12
C ILE A 58 -3.15 13.32 15.18
N LEU A 59 -2.77 12.17 15.74
CA LEU A 59 -1.37 11.74 15.87
C LEU A 59 -0.69 11.54 14.50
N THR A 60 -1.42 11.00 13.53
CA THR A 60 -0.93 10.86 12.16
C THR A 60 -0.67 12.23 11.51
N MET A 61 -1.59 13.18 11.70
CA MET A 61 -1.42 14.54 11.17
C MET A 61 -0.27 15.29 11.86
N GLN A 62 -0.02 15.05 13.13
CA GLN A 62 1.16 15.59 13.83
C GLN A 62 2.47 15.03 13.26
N ALA A 63 2.53 13.72 13.02
CA ALA A 63 3.69 13.08 12.39
C ALA A 63 3.91 13.64 10.96
N LEU A 64 2.84 13.83 10.19
CA LEU A 64 2.91 14.42 8.85
C LEU A 64 3.48 15.86 8.90
N ASP A 65 3.00 16.70 9.81
CA ASP A 65 3.51 18.07 9.98
C ASP A 65 5.02 18.08 10.27
N MET A 66 5.49 17.17 11.13
CA MET A 66 6.91 17.04 11.46
C MET A 66 7.75 16.61 10.25
N VAL A 67 7.27 15.64 9.46
CA VAL A 67 7.95 15.19 8.22
C VAL A 67 8.03 16.31 7.21
N VAL A 68 6.91 16.97 6.89
CA VAL A 68 6.85 18.06 5.90
C VAL A 68 7.71 19.23 6.33
N LYS A 69 7.71 19.57 7.63
CA LYS A 69 8.56 20.61 8.21
C LYS A 69 10.06 20.29 8.08
N ARG A 70 10.47 19.03 8.33
CA ARG A 70 11.88 18.61 8.13
C ARG A 70 12.29 18.74 6.68
N ILE A 71 11.44 18.29 5.75
CA ILE A 71 11.70 18.37 4.31
C ILE A 71 11.80 19.82 3.85
N SER A 72 10.88 20.69 4.27
CA SER A 72 10.91 22.11 3.91
C SER A 72 12.16 22.83 4.38
N LYS A 73 12.74 22.42 5.53
CA LYS A 73 13.96 22.96 6.10
C LYS A 73 15.25 22.31 5.57
N SER A 74 15.18 21.28 4.74
CA SER A 74 16.35 20.56 4.24
C SER A 74 17.27 21.38 3.33
N GLY A 75 16.78 22.47 2.74
CA GLY A 75 17.52 23.27 1.77
C GLY A 75 17.69 22.62 0.39
N MET A 76 17.06 21.47 0.14
CA MET A 76 17.20 20.70 -1.12
C MET A 76 16.41 21.27 -2.30
N GLY A 77 15.69 22.37 -2.11
CA GLY A 77 14.89 23.04 -3.14
C GLY A 77 13.38 22.85 -2.94
N THR A 78 12.61 23.51 -3.81
CA THR A 78 11.13 23.44 -3.79
C THR A 78 10.64 22.41 -4.78
N PRO A 79 9.84 21.40 -4.35
CA PRO A 79 9.29 20.41 -5.25
C PRO A 79 8.30 21.06 -6.22
N LYS A 80 8.30 20.56 -7.47
CA LYS A 80 7.34 21.01 -8.50
C LYS A 80 6.05 20.21 -8.48
N ASP A 81 6.14 18.94 -8.14
CA ASP A 81 5.02 18.02 -8.02
C ASP A 81 5.03 17.42 -6.61
N ILE A 82 3.86 17.26 -6.01
CA ILE A 82 3.68 16.65 -4.69
C ILE A 82 2.72 15.47 -4.81
N PHE A 83 3.17 14.32 -4.36
CA PHE A 83 2.37 13.10 -4.26
C PHE A 83 2.23 12.68 -2.81
N CYS A 84 1.05 12.16 -2.48
CA CYS A 84 0.80 11.53 -1.19
C CYS A 84 0.27 10.13 -1.43
N VAL A 85 1.04 9.13 -1.04
CA VAL A 85 0.66 7.72 -1.11
C VAL A 85 0.10 7.31 0.23
N LEU A 86 -1.09 6.73 0.20
CA LEU A 86 -1.82 6.31 1.39
C LEU A 86 -1.74 4.80 1.53
N SER A 87 -1.37 4.32 2.72
CA SER A 87 -1.57 2.93 3.14
C SER A 87 -2.85 2.80 3.99
N SER A 88 -3.27 1.58 4.27
CA SER A 88 -4.39 1.33 5.20
C SER A 88 -4.08 1.89 6.59
N PRO A 89 -5.06 2.47 7.27
CA PRO A 89 -6.50 2.47 6.97
C PRO A 89 -6.99 3.71 6.20
N TRP A 90 -6.13 4.51 5.58
CA TRP A 90 -6.46 5.84 5.03
C TRP A 90 -7.14 5.81 3.67
N HIS A 91 -7.22 4.64 3.05
CA HIS A 91 -7.93 4.42 1.78
C HIS A 91 -8.59 3.06 1.76
N VAL A 92 -9.55 2.91 0.85
CA VAL A 92 -10.12 1.61 0.45
C VAL A 92 -9.92 1.48 -1.05
N SER A 93 -9.46 0.30 -1.49
CA SER A 93 -9.19 0.01 -2.89
C SER A 93 -9.82 -1.30 -3.31
N GLN A 94 -10.31 -1.35 -4.54
CA GLN A 94 -10.87 -2.57 -5.11
C GLN A 94 -10.67 -2.62 -6.62
N THR A 95 -10.45 -3.84 -7.13
CA THR A 95 -10.57 -4.11 -8.56
C THR A 95 -12.02 -4.44 -8.88
N ARG A 96 -12.59 -3.72 -9.86
CA ARG A 96 -13.99 -3.85 -10.26
C ARG A 96 -14.06 -4.34 -11.71
N ILE A 97 -15.05 -5.17 -11.99
CA ILE A 97 -15.29 -5.70 -13.34
C ILE A 97 -16.62 -5.15 -13.85
N ILE A 98 -16.54 -4.35 -14.89
CA ILE A 98 -17.69 -3.75 -15.57
C ILE A 98 -18.02 -4.64 -16.76
N ASN A 99 -19.21 -5.25 -16.75
CA ASN A 99 -19.73 -6.02 -17.86
C ASN A 99 -20.86 -5.25 -18.53
N PHE A 100 -20.76 -5.05 -19.86
CA PHE A 100 -21.79 -4.38 -20.62
C PHE A 100 -22.06 -5.12 -21.94
N LYS A 101 -23.32 -5.54 -22.13
CA LYS A 101 -23.76 -6.34 -23.28
C LYS A 101 -25.03 -5.76 -23.89
N LYS A 102 -25.09 -5.75 -25.23
CA LYS A 102 -26.30 -5.42 -26.00
C LYS A 102 -26.57 -6.47 -27.07
N ASN A 103 -27.83 -6.67 -27.40
CA ASN A 103 -28.24 -7.55 -28.49
C ASN A 103 -27.83 -7.02 -29.87
N THR A 104 -27.75 -5.69 -30.02
CA THR A 104 -27.29 -5.00 -31.23
C THR A 104 -25.89 -4.44 -31.04
N PRO A 105 -25.03 -4.51 -32.07
CA PRO A 105 -23.70 -3.91 -31.99
C PRO A 105 -23.74 -2.44 -31.66
N PHE A 106 -22.87 -1.98 -30.79
CA PHE A 106 -22.66 -0.57 -30.41
C PHE A 106 -21.18 -0.17 -30.61
N ILE A 107 -20.93 1.13 -30.68
CA ILE A 107 -19.56 1.66 -30.74
C ILE A 107 -19.13 1.99 -29.32
N PHE A 108 -17.95 1.47 -28.90
CA PHE A 108 -17.37 1.78 -27.62
C PHE A 108 -16.70 3.16 -27.65
N THR A 109 -17.37 4.17 -27.13
CA THR A 109 -16.90 5.55 -27.10
C THR A 109 -16.31 5.93 -25.76
N ALA A 110 -15.46 6.97 -25.72
CA ALA A 110 -14.91 7.52 -24.48
C ALA A 110 -16.01 7.92 -23.48
N LYS A 111 -17.11 8.53 -23.99
CA LYS A 111 -18.27 8.88 -23.15
C LYS A 111 -18.93 7.67 -22.52
N LEU A 112 -19.14 6.58 -23.28
CA LEU A 112 -19.70 5.34 -22.74
C LEU A 112 -18.79 4.75 -21.67
N ALA A 113 -17.46 4.74 -21.91
CA ALA A 113 -16.48 4.29 -20.92
C ALA A 113 -16.59 5.11 -19.63
N GLU A 114 -16.62 6.44 -19.74
CA GLU A 114 -16.75 7.35 -18.60
C GLU A 114 -18.06 7.12 -17.83
N ASP A 115 -19.19 7.02 -18.51
CA ASP A 115 -20.52 6.78 -17.91
C ASP A 115 -20.54 5.45 -17.13
N LEU A 116 -19.95 4.39 -17.69
CA LEU A 116 -19.85 3.07 -17.05
C LEU A 116 -18.95 3.10 -15.83
N VAL A 117 -17.79 3.75 -15.93
CA VAL A 117 -16.85 3.91 -14.81
C VAL A 117 -17.48 4.74 -13.70
N GLN A 118 -18.13 5.86 -14.00
CA GLN A 118 -18.79 6.69 -12.97
C GLN A 118 -19.92 5.93 -12.27
N LYS A 119 -20.66 5.11 -12.98
CA LYS A 119 -21.67 4.24 -12.37
C LYS A 119 -21.02 3.23 -11.39
N GLU A 120 -19.91 2.62 -11.79
CA GLU A 120 -19.22 1.64 -10.97
C GLU A 120 -18.58 2.24 -9.72
N ILE A 121 -18.03 3.48 -9.84
CA ILE A 121 -17.51 4.23 -8.69
C ILE A 121 -18.63 4.48 -7.67
N ARG A 122 -19.81 4.91 -8.11
CA ARG A 122 -20.95 5.12 -7.20
C ARG A 122 -21.36 3.84 -6.48
N LEU A 123 -21.42 2.70 -7.20
CA LEU A 123 -21.71 1.41 -6.60
C LEU A 123 -20.67 1.03 -5.54
N PHE A 124 -19.39 1.27 -5.84
CA PHE A 124 -18.31 1.03 -4.89
C PHE A 124 -18.42 1.91 -3.64
N GLU A 125 -18.74 3.19 -3.82
CA GLU A 125 -18.96 4.13 -2.71
C GLU A 125 -20.16 3.69 -1.87
N ASP A 126 -21.28 3.34 -2.48
CA ASP A 126 -22.49 2.88 -1.77
C ASP A 126 -22.26 1.59 -0.98
N GLU A 127 -21.51 0.63 -1.52
CA GLU A 127 -21.18 -0.64 -0.85
C GLU A 127 -20.35 -0.43 0.43
N HIS A 128 -19.48 0.58 0.45
CA HIS A 128 -18.56 0.82 1.57
C HIS A 128 -19.08 1.88 2.56
N LEU A 129 -19.97 2.78 2.13
CA LEU A 129 -20.54 3.85 2.94
C LEU A 129 -21.81 3.45 3.67
N SER A 130 -22.65 2.60 3.06
CA SER A 130 -23.96 2.22 3.61
C SER A 130 -23.89 1.45 4.94
N LYS A 131 -22.69 1.11 5.42
CA LYS A 131 -22.49 0.41 6.69
C LYS A 131 -22.17 1.32 7.89
N LYS A 132 -22.05 2.65 7.68
CA LYS A 132 -21.80 3.60 8.76
C LYS A 132 -23.03 4.50 8.92
N GLU A 133 -23.56 4.58 10.13
CA GLU A 133 -24.70 5.45 10.51
C GLU A 133 -24.41 6.96 10.36
N ASP A 134 -23.19 7.34 10.03
CA ASP A 134 -22.74 8.72 9.87
C ASP A 134 -22.94 9.16 8.41
N THR A 135 -24.04 9.86 8.15
CA THR A 135 -24.49 10.28 6.82
C THR A 135 -23.64 11.37 6.15
N ASP A 136 -22.61 11.90 6.82
CA ASP A 136 -21.80 13.02 6.33
C ASP A 136 -20.40 12.62 5.80
N LEU A 137 -20.11 11.33 5.66
CA LEU A 137 -18.82 10.86 5.15
C LEU A 137 -18.77 11.03 3.64
N ILE A 138 -18.09 12.07 3.18
CA ILE A 138 -17.80 12.30 1.75
C ILE A 138 -16.47 11.61 1.44
N ASN A 139 -16.49 10.72 0.43
CA ASN A 139 -15.28 10.13 -0.11
C ASN A 139 -14.87 10.83 -1.41
N ARG A 140 -13.57 10.83 -1.65
CA ARG A 140 -12.97 11.29 -2.90
C ARG A 140 -12.22 10.15 -3.56
N THR A 141 -12.49 9.93 -4.84
CA THR A 141 -11.66 9.02 -5.66
C THR A 141 -10.25 9.58 -5.74
N ILE A 142 -9.29 8.84 -5.21
CA ILE A 142 -7.87 9.21 -5.21
C ILE A 142 -7.14 8.61 -6.40
N GLU A 143 -7.64 7.47 -6.92
CA GLU A 143 -7.02 6.76 -8.02
C GLU A 143 -8.04 5.96 -8.81
N LEU A 144 -7.88 5.99 -10.12
CA LEU A 144 -8.65 5.21 -11.08
C LEU A 144 -7.73 4.75 -12.20
N LYS A 145 -7.61 3.45 -12.39
CA LYS A 145 -6.82 2.85 -13.48
C LYS A 145 -7.65 1.84 -14.25
N ASN A 146 -7.68 1.96 -15.56
CA ASN A 146 -8.15 0.89 -16.44
C ASN A 146 -7.01 -0.13 -16.56
N ILE A 147 -7.24 -1.33 -16.02
CA ILE A 147 -6.24 -2.42 -16.06
C ILE A 147 -6.34 -3.15 -17.39
N LYS A 148 -7.58 -3.42 -17.86
CA LYS A 148 -7.82 -4.24 -19.03
C LYS A 148 -9.17 -3.91 -19.66
N THR A 149 -9.23 -3.93 -20.99
CA THR A 149 -10.50 -3.84 -21.74
C THR A 149 -10.59 -4.99 -22.72
N VAL A 150 -11.74 -5.67 -22.71
CA VAL A 150 -12.05 -6.83 -23.56
C VAL A 150 -13.29 -6.52 -24.39
N LEU A 151 -13.20 -6.69 -25.71
CA LEU A 151 -14.31 -6.53 -26.65
C LEU A 151 -14.64 -7.86 -27.31
N ASN A 152 -15.88 -8.33 -27.21
CA ASN A 152 -16.33 -9.64 -27.73
C ASN A 152 -15.41 -10.82 -27.32
N GLY A 153 -14.89 -10.80 -26.08
CA GLY A 153 -13.99 -11.83 -25.56
C GLY A 153 -12.51 -11.66 -25.89
N TYR A 154 -12.12 -10.64 -26.64
CA TYR A 154 -10.74 -10.37 -27.02
C TYR A 154 -10.19 -9.12 -26.32
N GLU A 155 -9.02 -9.26 -25.68
CA GLU A 155 -8.30 -8.12 -25.10
C GLU A 155 -7.86 -7.15 -26.22
N THR A 156 -8.08 -5.85 -25.97
CA THR A 156 -7.86 -4.81 -26.96
C THR A 156 -7.12 -3.62 -26.34
N LEU A 157 -5.94 -3.29 -26.87
CA LEU A 157 -5.14 -2.15 -26.37
C LEU A 157 -5.75 -0.81 -26.78
N GLU A 158 -6.38 -0.73 -27.97
CA GLU A 158 -7.04 0.45 -28.49
C GLU A 158 -8.55 0.20 -28.67
N PRO A 159 -9.33 0.11 -27.59
CA PRO A 159 -10.73 -0.30 -27.66
C PRO A 159 -11.67 0.82 -28.15
N LEU A 160 -11.26 2.09 -28.09
CA LEU A 160 -12.11 3.21 -28.43
C LEU A 160 -12.50 3.23 -29.91
N ASN A 161 -13.76 3.60 -30.16
CA ASN A 161 -14.39 3.66 -31.47
C ASN A 161 -14.52 2.31 -32.21
N GLN A 162 -14.26 1.19 -31.54
CA GLN A 162 -14.51 -0.13 -32.08
C GLN A 162 -15.96 -0.55 -31.88
N LYS A 163 -16.47 -1.35 -32.83
CA LYS A 163 -17.82 -1.90 -32.80
C LYS A 163 -17.82 -3.23 -32.06
N THR A 164 -18.67 -3.35 -31.03
CA THR A 164 -18.76 -4.54 -30.20
C THR A 164 -20.21 -4.84 -29.79
N LYS A 165 -20.47 -6.06 -29.36
CA LYS A 165 -21.71 -6.45 -28.66
C LYS A 165 -21.48 -6.67 -27.16
N GLU A 166 -20.26 -7.02 -26.79
CA GLU A 166 -19.87 -7.33 -25.41
C GLU A 166 -18.61 -6.54 -25.05
N LEU A 167 -18.66 -5.90 -23.91
CA LEU A 167 -17.56 -5.14 -23.32
C LEU A 167 -17.34 -5.66 -21.88
N GLU A 168 -16.09 -5.96 -21.55
CA GLU A 168 -15.62 -6.13 -20.18
C GLU A 168 -14.51 -5.12 -19.94
N MET A 169 -14.59 -4.37 -18.83
CA MET A 169 -13.52 -3.50 -18.35
C MET A 169 -13.14 -3.93 -16.95
N ILE A 170 -11.86 -4.09 -16.72
CA ILE A 170 -11.31 -4.32 -15.38
C ILE A 170 -10.65 -3.01 -14.96
N ILE A 171 -11.19 -2.39 -13.93
CA ILE A 171 -10.70 -1.12 -13.38
C ILE A 171 -10.24 -1.31 -11.93
N PHE A 172 -9.21 -0.58 -11.55
CA PHE A 172 -8.79 -0.43 -10.16
C PHE A 172 -9.25 0.95 -9.67
N VAL A 173 -9.94 0.96 -8.54
CA VAL A 173 -10.46 2.17 -7.91
C VAL A 173 -9.95 2.25 -6.48
N SER A 174 -9.47 3.43 -6.07
CA SER A 174 -9.16 3.75 -4.68
C SER A 174 -9.90 5.02 -4.27
N VAL A 175 -10.46 5.00 -3.05
CA VAL A 175 -11.12 6.15 -2.45
C VAL A 175 -10.53 6.44 -1.07
N GLY A 176 -10.49 7.71 -0.72
CA GLY A 176 -10.09 8.19 0.61
C GLY A 176 -11.16 9.11 1.18
N GLU A 177 -11.24 9.19 2.50
CA GLU A 177 -12.14 10.11 3.19
C GLU A 177 -11.71 11.57 2.93
N GLU A 178 -12.62 12.39 2.40
CA GLU A 178 -12.36 13.78 2.03
C GLU A 178 -11.81 14.62 3.20
N LYS A 179 -12.30 14.37 4.43
CA LYS A 179 -11.84 15.04 5.65
C LYS A 179 -10.34 14.77 5.91
N VAL A 180 -9.89 13.53 5.68
CA VAL A 180 -8.48 13.14 5.84
C VAL A 180 -7.63 13.81 4.77
N LEU A 181 -8.06 13.72 3.50
CA LEU A 181 -7.34 14.28 2.36
C LEU A 181 -7.17 15.80 2.50
N LYS A 182 -8.22 16.52 2.90
CA LYS A 182 -8.15 17.97 3.17
C LYS A 182 -7.20 18.32 4.31
N LYS A 183 -7.16 17.51 5.39
CA LYS A 183 -6.19 17.74 6.48
C LYS A 183 -4.74 17.60 5.97
N ILE A 184 -4.46 16.60 5.14
CA ILE A 184 -3.14 16.42 4.51
C ILE A 184 -2.81 17.63 3.64
N GLU A 185 -3.73 18.04 2.74
CA GLU A 185 -3.56 19.20 1.87
C GLU A 185 -3.26 20.48 2.66
N ASN A 186 -4.00 20.74 3.74
CA ASN A 186 -3.82 21.90 4.61
C ASN A 186 -2.44 21.90 5.29
N ILE A 187 -1.98 20.76 5.80
CA ILE A 187 -0.66 20.67 6.44
C ILE A 187 0.44 20.96 5.43
N VAL A 188 0.38 20.33 4.26
CA VAL A 188 1.41 20.50 3.22
C VAL A 188 1.43 21.95 2.70
N SER A 189 0.25 22.60 2.57
CA SER A 189 0.13 23.99 2.12
C SER A 189 0.78 25.01 3.06
N ASN A 190 0.98 24.68 4.33
CA ASN A 190 1.69 25.55 5.28
C ASN A 190 3.19 25.67 4.95
N TYR A 191 3.74 24.74 4.17
CA TYR A 191 5.18 24.66 3.90
C TYR A 191 5.55 24.80 2.42
N PHE A 192 4.65 24.38 1.52
CA PHE A 192 4.90 24.38 0.09
C PHE A 192 3.73 24.99 -0.69
N HIS A 193 4.05 25.75 -1.74
CA HIS A 193 3.08 26.22 -2.71
C HIS A 193 2.94 25.17 -3.82
N PHE A 194 1.71 24.70 -4.06
CA PHE A 194 1.39 23.72 -5.08
C PHE A 194 -0.02 23.96 -5.64
N GLU A 195 -0.29 23.52 -6.86
CA GLU A 195 -1.65 23.58 -7.44
C GLU A 195 -2.55 22.53 -6.80
N LYS A 196 -2.06 21.29 -6.70
CA LYS A 196 -2.75 20.17 -6.06
C LYS A 196 -1.79 19.09 -5.61
N ILE A 197 -2.17 18.36 -4.58
CA ILE A 197 -1.54 17.10 -4.21
C ILE A 197 -2.19 15.98 -5.04
N ARG A 198 -1.36 15.10 -5.60
CA ARG A 198 -1.82 13.88 -6.25
C ARG A 198 -1.80 12.74 -5.24
N PHE A 199 -2.96 12.19 -4.96
CA PHE A 199 -3.08 11.04 -4.06
C PHE A 199 -3.00 9.74 -4.85
N SER A 200 -2.42 8.72 -4.23
CA SER A 200 -2.33 7.35 -4.74
C SER A 200 -2.43 6.35 -3.60
N SER A 201 -2.67 5.09 -3.91
CA SER A 201 -2.67 4.01 -2.93
C SER A 201 -1.34 3.27 -2.93
N PHE A 202 -0.85 2.91 -1.75
CA PHE A 202 0.36 2.09 -1.62
C PHE A 202 0.20 0.72 -2.31
N LEU A 203 -1.01 0.18 -2.26
CA LEU A 203 -1.32 -1.07 -2.94
C LEU A 203 -1.00 -1.01 -4.44
N LEU A 204 -1.42 0.05 -5.14
CA LEU A 204 -1.11 0.16 -6.58
C LEU A 204 0.36 0.48 -6.84
N SER A 205 0.99 1.27 -5.97
CA SER A 205 2.42 1.56 -6.00
C SER A 205 3.23 0.24 -5.90
N ALA A 206 3.02 -0.52 -4.85
CA ALA A 206 3.70 -1.79 -4.61
C ALA A 206 3.41 -2.82 -5.73
N PHE A 207 2.13 -2.99 -6.11
CA PHE A 207 1.75 -3.89 -7.20
C PHE A 207 2.49 -3.57 -8.51
N THR A 208 2.50 -2.29 -8.89
CA THR A 208 3.11 -1.88 -10.16
C THR A 208 4.61 -2.14 -10.17
N VAL A 209 5.31 -1.79 -9.08
CA VAL A 209 6.75 -1.95 -8.99
C VAL A 209 7.13 -3.43 -8.93
N VAL A 210 6.46 -4.24 -8.11
CA VAL A 210 6.75 -5.67 -7.97
C VAL A 210 6.49 -6.42 -9.27
N ARG A 211 5.36 -6.17 -9.94
CA ARG A 211 5.03 -6.77 -11.24
C ARG A 211 6.12 -6.47 -12.28
N ASP A 212 6.59 -5.24 -12.34
CA ASP A 212 7.58 -4.81 -13.34
C ASP A 212 9.00 -5.31 -13.02
N MET A 213 9.30 -5.58 -11.74
CA MET A 213 10.58 -6.19 -11.32
C MET A 213 10.62 -7.70 -11.56
N HIS A 214 9.47 -8.36 -11.45
CA HIS A 214 9.36 -9.82 -11.50
C HIS A 214 8.41 -10.26 -12.61
N ILE A 215 8.73 -9.89 -13.86
CA ILE A 215 7.89 -10.12 -15.05
C ILE A 215 7.52 -11.60 -15.23
N GLU A 216 8.42 -12.53 -14.86
CA GLU A 216 8.18 -13.97 -14.94
C GLU A 216 7.19 -14.48 -13.86
N GLN A 217 6.95 -13.70 -12.80
CA GLN A 217 6.09 -14.06 -11.68
C GLN A 217 4.70 -13.45 -11.84
N GLU A 218 3.86 -14.05 -12.69
CA GLU A 218 2.53 -13.53 -12.99
C GLU A 218 1.49 -13.68 -11.83
N ASN A 219 1.78 -14.59 -10.89
CA ASN A 219 0.85 -14.93 -9.80
C ASN A 219 1.56 -14.82 -8.45
N PHE A 220 1.12 -13.92 -7.58
CA PHE A 220 1.72 -13.71 -6.27
C PHE A 220 0.73 -13.04 -5.31
N LEU A 221 1.06 -13.06 -4.03
CA LEU A 221 0.44 -12.25 -3.00
C LEU A 221 1.34 -11.06 -2.68
N LEU A 222 0.73 -9.91 -2.44
CA LEU A 222 1.35 -8.79 -1.73
C LEU A 222 0.85 -8.82 -0.31
N LEU A 223 1.75 -8.89 0.64
CA LEU A 223 1.47 -8.84 2.08
C LEU A 223 2.13 -7.58 2.64
N ASP A 224 1.31 -6.65 3.11
CA ASP A 224 1.77 -5.42 3.74
C ASP A 224 1.36 -5.42 5.22
N VAL A 225 2.35 -5.56 6.11
CA VAL A 225 2.15 -5.54 7.56
C VAL A 225 2.49 -4.15 8.09
N GLY A 226 1.49 -3.30 8.14
CA GLY A 226 1.61 -1.95 8.68
C GLY A 226 1.56 -1.89 10.21
N GLY A 227 1.38 -0.69 10.76
CA GLY A 227 1.28 -0.49 12.20
C GLY A 227 0.02 -1.09 12.81
N GLU A 228 -1.12 -0.72 12.31
CA GLU A 228 -2.43 -1.13 12.83
C GLU A 228 -3.11 -2.22 11.98
N VAL A 229 -2.76 -2.31 10.71
CA VAL A 229 -3.48 -3.10 9.72
C VAL A 229 -2.51 -3.98 8.94
N THR A 230 -2.90 -5.22 8.68
CA THR A 230 -2.27 -6.09 7.70
C THR A 230 -3.15 -6.17 6.46
N ASN A 231 -2.55 -5.97 5.29
CA ASN A 231 -3.22 -6.07 3.99
C ASN A 231 -2.69 -7.27 3.21
N ILE A 232 -3.60 -8.02 2.58
CA ILE A 232 -3.26 -9.11 1.68
C ILE A 232 -3.92 -8.81 0.35
N SER A 233 -3.13 -8.82 -0.72
CA SER A 233 -3.66 -8.59 -2.06
C SER A 233 -3.21 -9.69 -3.00
N MET A 234 -4.15 -10.20 -3.79
CA MET A 234 -3.91 -11.31 -4.72
C MET A 234 -3.73 -10.80 -6.13
N VAL A 235 -2.61 -11.15 -6.72
CA VAL A 235 -2.29 -10.90 -8.13
C VAL A 235 -2.32 -12.22 -8.90
N LYS A 236 -3.06 -12.24 -10.01
CA LYS A 236 -3.11 -13.38 -10.96
C LYS A 236 -3.05 -12.89 -12.39
N LYS A 237 -2.18 -13.52 -13.18
CA LYS A 237 -1.91 -13.16 -14.58
C LYS A 237 -1.61 -11.67 -14.71
N ASN A 238 -0.74 -11.18 -13.82
CA ASN A 238 -0.35 -9.77 -13.73
C ASN A 238 -1.50 -8.77 -13.51
N ILE A 239 -2.64 -9.25 -13.00
CA ILE A 239 -3.81 -8.42 -12.65
C ILE A 239 -4.03 -8.51 -11.14
N LEU A 240 -4.11 -7.35 -10.49
CA LEU A 240 -4.57 -7.25 -9.12
C LEU A 240 -6.06 -7.64 -9.07
N ARG A 241 -6.37 -8.76 -8.41
CA ARG A 241 -7.72 -9.36 -8.41
C ARG A 241 -8.55 -8.88 -7.26
N ASP A 242 -8.03 -9.04 -6.07
CA ASP A 242 -8.74 -8.72 -4.85
C ASP A 242 -7.77 -8.36 -3.73
N SER A 243 -8.27 -7.66 -2.74
CA SER A 243 -7.50 -7.32 -1.53
C SER A 243 -8.40 -7.37 -0.31
N ILE A 244 -7.84 -7.81 0.80
CA ILE A 244 -8.49 -7.87 2.09
C ILE A 244 -7.54 -7.35 3.16
N SER A 245 -8.10 -6.74 4.20
CA SER A 245 -7.32 -6.24 5.33
C SER A 245 -7.93 -6.67 6.65
N PHE A 246 -7.09 -6.81 7.68
CA PHE A 246 -7.52 -7.06 9.05
C PHE A 246 -6.73 -6.20 10.06
N PRO A 247 -7.33 -5.83 11.21
CA PRO A 247 -6.77 -4.82 12.11
C PRO A 247 -5.73 -5.38 13.08
N MET A 248 -4.73 -6.08 12.58
CA MET A 248 -3.61 -6.63 13.35
C MET A 248 -2.31 -6.38 12.60
N GLY A 249 -1.64 -5.29 12.92
CA GLY A 249 -0.30 -4.98 12.44
C GLY A 249 0.75 -5.09 13.56
N ARG A 250 1.88 -4.41 13.40
CA ARG A 250 2.97 -4.37 14.38
C ARG A 250 2.50 -3.95 15.78
N LYS A 251 1.65 -2.92 15.84
CA LYS A 251 1.18 -2.35 17.11
C LYS A 251 0.25 -3.29 17.88
N PHE A 252 -0.42 -4.23 17.22
CA PHE A 252 -1.15 -5.32 17.88
C PHE A 252 -0.21 -6.16 18.74
N LEU A 253 0.98 -6.53 18.25
CA LEU A 253 1.96 -7.31 19.02
C LEU A 253 2.44 -6.53 20.25
N ILE A 254 2.75 -5.24 20.09
CA ILE A 254 3.23 -4.40 21.21
C ILE A 254 2.16 -4.29 22.31
N ARG A 255 0.90 -4.00 21.92
CA ARG A 255 -0.22 -3.94 22.89
C ARG A 255 -0.48 -5.30 23.55
N GLY A 256 -0.38 -6.37 22.79
CA GLY A 256 -0.52 -7.74 23.31
C GLY A 256 0.52 -8.07 24.37
N VAL A 257 1.79 -7.79 24.10
CA VAL A 257 2.88 -7.97 25.08
C VAL A 257 2.67 -7.08 26.30
N ALA A 258 2.37 -5.78 26.12
CA ALA A 258 2.12 -4.86 27.22
C ALA A 258 0.98 -5.34 28.14
N SER A 259 -0.11 -5.79 27.55
CA SER A 259 -1.27 -6.31 28.30
C SER A 259 -0.97 -7.59 29.05
N LYS A 260 -0.33 -8.57 28.41
CA LYS A 260 -0.05 -9.90 28.98
C LYS A 260 1.02 -9.85 30.06
N LEU A 261 2.06 -9.02 29.86
CA LEU A 261 3.15 -8.83 30.84
C LEU A 261 2.89 -7.72 31.85
N LYS A 262 1.77 -6.97 31.72
CA LYS A 262 1.40 -5.85 32.57
C LYS A 262 2.50 -4.78 32.66
N CYS A 263 3.07 -4.42 31.55
CA CYS A 263 4.10 -3.39 31.39
C CYS A 263 3.61 -2.25 30.47
N THR A 264 4.37 -1.16 30.40
CA THR A 264 4.06 -0.05 29.50
C THR A 264 4.31 -0.42 28.04
N LEU A 265 3.70 0.31 27.10
CA LEU A 265 3.93 0.10 25.66
C LEU A 265 5.41 0.28 25.27
N SER A 266 6.12 1.21 25.91
CA SER A 266 7.55 1.43 25.70
C SER A 266 8.39 0.25 26.17
N GLU A 267 8.09 -0.28 27.36
CA GLU A 267 8.75 -1.49 27.87
C GLU A 267 8.45 -2.71 26.99
N ALA A 268 7.19 -2.89 26.57
CA ALA A 268 6.80 -3.97 25.66
C ALA A 268 7.58 -3.92 24.34
N ASN A 269 7.69 -2.73 23.72
CA ASN A 269 8.46 -2.55 22.49
C ASN A 269 9.95 -2.90 22.70
N SER A 270 10.54 -2.48 23.84
CA SER A 270 11.92 -2.81 24.19
C SER A 270 12.11 -4.30 24.44
N LEU A 271 11.16 -4.95 25.13
CA LEU A 271 11.20 -6.40 25.39
C LEU A 271 11.11 -7.22 24.09
N ILE A 272 10.28 -6.79 23.12
CA ILE A 272 10.19 -7.42 21.80
C ILE A 272 11.56 -7.35 21.10
N SER A 273 12.21 -6.19 21.09
CA SER A 273 13.54 -6.03 20.48
C SER A 273 14.59 -6.89 21.17
N LEU A 274 14.68 -6.86 22.50
CA LEU A 274 15.64 -7.67 23.27
C LEU A 274 15.40 -9.17 23.07
N PHE A 275 14.16 -9.61 23.04
CA PHE A 275 13.80 -11.00 22.80
C PHE A 275 14.22 -11.46 21.41
N LYS A 276 13.93 -10.66 20.40
CA LYS A 276 14.30 -10.94 19.01
C LYS A 276 15.82 -11.03 18.84
N ASP A 277 16.56 -10.12 19.46
CA ASP A 277 18.02 -10.04 19.33
C ASP A 277 18.75 -11.08 20.22
N GLY A 278 17.99 -11.91 20.96
CA GLY A 278 18.54 -12.93 21.86
C GLY A 278 19.21 -12.37 23.12
N HIS A 279 18.94 -11.10 23.45
CA HIS A 279 19.54 -10.40 24.59
C HIS A 279 18.61 -10.37 25.82
N ALA A 280 17.44 -10.98 25.77
CA ALA A 280 16.54 -11.09 26.90
C ALA A 280 17.09 -12.08 27.95
N GLU A 281 16.98 -11.76 29.25
CA GLU A 281 17.29 -12.69 30.32
C GLU A 281 16.44 -13.97 30.21
N ALA A 282 16.98 -15.13 30.59
CA ALA A 282 16.34 -16.43 30.37
C ALA A 282 14.89 -16.50 30.89
N SER A 283 14.62 -15.95 32.09
CA SER A 283 13.29 -15.94 32.69
C SER A 283 12.31 -15.00 31.96
N VAL A 284 12.82 -13.95 31.36
CA VAL A 284 12.03 -12.98 30.52
C VAL A 284 11.82 -13.60 29.15
N ALA A 285 12.86 -14.22 28.57
CA ALA A 285 12.79 -14.85 27.25
C ALA A 285 11.74 -15.98 27.22
N GLU A 286 11.66 -16.81 28.28
CA GLU A 286 10.64 -17.86 28.39
C GLU A 286 9.21 -17.28 28.39
N LYS A 287 8.96 -16.26 29.21
CA LYS A 287 7.65 -15.58 29.24
C LYS A 287 7.33 -14.91 27.91
N MET A 288 8.32 -14.24 27.30
CA MET A 288 8.17 -13.61 25.99
C MET A 288 7.84 -14.63 24.90
N SER A 289 8.50 -15.79 24.89
CA SER A 289 8.22 -16.87 23.94
C SER A 289 6.75 -17.29 24.01
N MET A 290 6.24 -17.57 25.22
CA MET A 290 4.84 -17.95 25.41
C MET A 290 3.86 -16.89 24.92
N VAL A 291 4.12 -15.61 25.28
CA VAL A 291 3.26 -14.49 24.86
C VAL A 291 3.30 -14.28 23.35
N MET A 292 4.49 -14.31 22.75
CA MET A 292 4.66 -14.14 21.32
C MET A 292 4.03 -15.27 20.51
N ASP A 293 4.13 -16.51 20.97
CA ASP A 293 3.52 -17.66 20.31
C ASP A 293 1.99 -17.60 20.33
N GLU A 294 1.40 -17.07 21.41
CA GLU A 294 -0.04 -16.83 21.48
C GLU A 294 -0.47 -15.73 20.49
N LEU A 295 0.24 -14.59 20.49
CA LEU A 295 -0.06 -13.47 19.59
C LEU A 295 0.14 -13.82 18.10
N LYS A 296 1.19 -14.59 17.80
CA LYS A 296 1.41 -15.15 16.46
C LYS A 296 0.23 -16.02 16.00
N LYS A 297 -0.28 -16.89 16.88
CA LYS A 297 -1.45 -17.74 16.59
C LYS A 297 -2.70 -16.89 16.33
N GLU A 298 -2.95 -15.86 17.14
CA GLU A 298 -4.08 -14.95 16.93
C GLU A 298 -3.99 -14.27 15.56
N TRP A 299 -2.82 -13.72 15.21
CA TRP A 299 -2.58 -13.10 13.92
C TRP A 299 -2.74 -14.09 12.76
N LEU A 300 -2.22 -15.31 12.92
CA LEU A 300 -2.29 -16.36 11.92
C LEU A 300 -3.72 -16.81 11.61
N VAL A 301 -4.59 -16.84 12.62
CA VAL A 301 -6.03 -17.15 12.43
C VAL A 301 -6.68 -16.10 11.52
N GLU A 302 -6.41 -14.82 11.71
CA GLU A 302 -6.96 -13.77 10.85
C GLU A 302 -6.33 -13.80 9.44
N PHE A 303 -5.04 -14.10 9.34
CA PHE A 303 -4.37 -14.33 8.05
C PHE A 303 -5.03 -15.50 7.28
N GLN A 304 -5.27 -16.64 7.93
CA GLN A 304 -5.93 -17.81 7.33
C GLN A 304 -7.36 -17.50 6.89
N LYS A 305 -8.15 -16.81 7.71
CA LYS A 305 -9.50 -16.34 7.34
C LYS A 305 -9.47 -15.44 6.10
N SER A 306 -8.48 -14.54 6.06
CA SER A 306 -8.31 -13.64 4.94
C SER A 306 -7.94 -14.38 3.66
N LEU A 307 -7.06 -15.38 3.74
CA LEU A 307 -6.75 -16.25 2.60
C LEU A 307 -7.98 -17.05 2.13
N ALA A 308 -8.77 -17.57 3.06
CA ALA A 308 -10.02 -18.30 2.73
C ALA A 308 -10.99 -17.39 1.96
N ASN A 309 -11.14 -16.13 2.39
CA ASN A 309 -12.01 -15.16 1.71
C ASN A 309 -11.48 -14.76 0.32
N LEU A 310 -10.15 -14.66 0.15
CA LEU A 310 -9.53 -14.39 -1.15
C LEU A 310 -9.60 -15.59 -2.11
N SER A 311 -9.67 -16.80 -1.57
CA SER A 311 -9.62 -18.01 -2.39
C SER A 311 -10.87 -18.21 -3.23
N ASN A 312 -12.09 -17.93 -2.74
CA ASN A 312 -13.37 -18.02 -3.45
C ASN A 312 -13.33 -18.93 -4.70
N ASP A 313 -12.96 -20.22 -4.54
CA ASP A 313 -12.74 -21.22 -5.59
C ASP A 313 -11.51 -20.97 -6.50
N ILE A 314 -10.65 -20.01 -6.18
CA ILE A 314 -9.43 -19.72 -6.90
C ILE A 314 -8.23 -20.09 -6.04
N SER A 315 -7.32 -20.93 -6.54
CA SER A 315 -6.08 -21.26 -5.81
C SER A 315 -5.26 -20.01 -5.46
N ILE A 316 -4.78 -19.95 -4.24
CA ILE A 316 -3.89 -18.88 -3.76
C ILE A 316 -2.48 -19.08 -4.33
N PRO A 317 -1.80 -18.03 -4.84
CA PRO A 317 -0.39 -18.10 -5.22
C PRO A 317 0.50 -18.43 -4.03
N SER A 318 1.55 -19.23 -4.26
CA SER A 318 2.50 -19.63 -3.20
C SER A 318 3.63 -18.62 -2.95
N THR A 319 3.80 -17.62 -3.82
CA THR A 319 4.81 -16.57 -3.65
C THR A 319 4.19 -15.36 -2.95
N ILE A 320 4.82 -14.91 -1.87
CA ILE A 320 4.42 -13.71 -1.12
C ILE A 320 5.54 -12.68 -1.21
N TYR A 321 5.22 -11.48 -1.68
CA TYR A 321 6.07 -10.30 -1.53
C TYR A 321 5.64 -9.55 -0.28
N LEU A 322 6.55 -9.41 0.69
CA LEU A 322 6.26 -8.90 2.03
C LEU A 322 6.88 -7.52 2.24
N THR A 323 6.04 -6.55 2.62
CA THR A 323 6.44 -5.30 3.26
C THR A 323 6.10 -5.35 4.75
N ALA A 324 7.04 -5.04 5.60
CA ALA A 324 6.87 -4.93 7.04
C ALA A 324 8.03 -4.10 7.63
N ASP A 325 7.82 -3.57 8.84
CA ASP A 325 8.91 -2.95 9.59
C ASP A 325 10.04 -3.97 9.82
N LYS A 326 11.29 -3.58 9.56
CA LYS A 326 12.48 -4.45 9.59
C LYS A 326 12.62 -5.28 10.87
N ASP A 327 12.21 -4.69 11.99
CA ASP A 327 12.33 -5.33 13.30
C ASP A 327 11.39 -6.52 13.49
N LEU A 328 10.32 -6.64 12.71
CA LEU A 328 9.34 -7.72 12.83
C LEU A 328 9.11 -8.52 11.53
N ALA A 329 9.76 -8.14 10.42
CA ALA A 329 9.59 -8.82 9.13
C ALA A 329 9.88 -10.32 9.21
N ASP A 330 10.99 -10.72 9.88
CA ASP A 330 11.35 -12.12 10.07
C ASP A 330 10.29 -12.88 10.88
N LEU A 331 9.75 -12.24 11.93
CA LEU A 331 8.73 -12.87 12.79
C LEU A 331 7.47 -13.26 11.98
N PHE A 332 6.96 -12.37 11.14
CA PHE A 332 5.81 -12.67 10.30
C PHE A 332 6.15 -13.72 9.24
N SER A 333 7.33 -13.61 8.61
CA SER A 333 7.81 -14.58 7.63
C SER A 333 7.93 -15.99 8.22
N GLU A 334 8.55 -16.13 9.38
CA GLU A 334 8.70 -17.42 10.05
C GLU A 334 7.35 -17.99 10.50
N THR A 335 6.45 -17.13 10.99
CA THR A 335 5.09 -17.54 11.38
C THR A 335 4.34 -18.13 10.20
N ILE A 336 4.42 -17.51 9.01
CA ILE A 336 3.78 -18.02 7.80
C ILE A 336 4.47 -19.32 7.32
N LYS A 337 5.81 -19.38 7.30
CA LYS A 337 6.56 -20.54 6.82
C LYS A 337 6.40 -21.78 7.72
N ALA A 338 6.12 -21.58 9.00
CA ALA A 338 5.92 -22.69 9.96
C ALA A 338 4.65 -23.48 9.69
N GLU A 339 3.66 -22.87 9.06
CA GLU A 339 2.36 -23.47 8.82
C GLU A 339 2.23 -24.12 7.44
N GLN A 340 1.32 -25.10 7.33
CA GLN A 340 0.97 -25.75 6.08
C GLN A 340 -0.36 -25.19 5.57
N PHE A 341 -0.34 -24.54 4.41
CA PHE A 341 -1.51 -23.92 3.78
C PHE A 341 -2.03 -24.72 2.59
N ASN A 342 -1.86 -26.04 2.58
CA ASN A 342 -2.22 -26.94 1.47
C ASN A 342 -3.67 -26.80 1.04
N GLN A 343 -4.55 -26.40 1.94
CA GLN A 343 -5.98 -26.18 1.65
C GLN A 343 -6.25 -24.95 0.76
N TYR A 344 -5.28 -24.04 0.61
CA TYR A 344 -5.43 -22.81 -0.18
C TYR A 344 -4.59 -22.81 -1.46
N THR A 345 -3.57 -23.66 -1.55
CA THR A 345 -2.67 -23.75 -2.69
C THR A 345 -2.93 -25.02 -3.50
N LEU A 346 -2.72 -24.99 -4.81
CA LEU A 346 -2.84 -26.16 -5.68
C LEU A 346 -1.73 -27.20 -5.46
N THR A 347 -0.65 -26.80 -4.82
CA THR A 347 0.52 -27.62 -4.56
C THR A 347 0.73 -27.73 -3.05
N GLU A 348 1.27 -28.87 -2.58
CA GLU A 348 1.68 -29.04 -1.17
C GLU A 348 2.90 -28.17 -0.78
N SER A 349 3.13 -27.09 -1.49
CA SER A 349 4.28 -26.22 -1.28
C SER A 349 4.02 -25.18 -0.18
N LYS A 350 5.02 -24.99 0.67
CA LYS A 350 5.06 -23.88 1.61
C LYS A 350 5.11 -22.55 0.85
N PHE A 351 4.64 -21.47 1.48
CA PHE A 351 4.81 -20.13 0.92
C PHE A 351 6.29 -19.77 0.78
N SER A 352 6.63 -19.25 -0.39
CA SER A 352 7.91 -18.59 -0.67
C SER A 352 7.76 -17.11 -0.36
N ILE A 353 8.53 -16.59 0.60
CA ILE A 353 8.43 -15.18 1.02
C ILE A 353 9.66 -14.42 0.53
N VAL A 354 9.41 -13.34 -0.21
CA VAL A 354 10.40 -12.40 -0.70
C VAL A 354 10.18 -11.06 0.02
N PHE A 355 11.18 -10.60 0.75
CA PHE A 355 11.12 -9.30 1.41
C PHE A 355 11.30 -8.18 0.39
N LEU A 356 10.42 -7.20 0.44
CA LEU A 356 10.55 -5.97 -0.33
C LEU A 356 11.42 -4.98 0.48
N ASP A 357 12.71 -5.21 0.46
CA ASP A 357 13.70 -4.43 1.20
C ASP A 357 14.66 -3.65 0.29
N ILE A 358 15.53 -2.84 0.89
CA ILE A 358 16.51 -2.02 0.16
C ILE A 358 17.44 -2.88 -0.71
N GLN A 359 17.77 -4.09 -0.28
CA GLN A 359 18.69 -4.95 -1.04
C GLN A 359 18.07 -5.34 -2.37
N LEU A 360 16.75 -5.56 -2.38
CA LEU A 360 16.01 -5.84 -3.61
C LEU A 360 15.94 -4.62 -4.53
N PHE A 361 15.93 -3.41 -3.97
CA PHE A 361 15.67 -2.16 -4.70
C PHE A 361 16.91 -1.42 -5.19
N HIS A 362 18.13 -1.91 -4.92
CA HIS A 362 19.38 -1.21 -5.25
C HIS A 362 19.54 -0.88 -6.75
N ASN A 363 18.88 -1.64 -7.64
CA ASN A 363 18.94 -1.41 -9.09
C ASN A 363 17.82 -0.49 -9.63
N ILE A 364 16.79 -0.19 -8.84
CA ILE A 364 15.62 0.57 -9.29
C ILE A 364 15.50 1.97 -8.68
N ALA A 365 16.37 2.30 -7.73
CA ALA A 365 16.49 3.64 -7.16
C ALA A 365 17.95 3.98 -6.89
N VAL A 366 18.33 5.25 -7.08
CA VAL A 366 19.65 5.78 -6.72
C VAL A 366 19.48 6.67 -5.49
N PHE A 367 20.36 6.47 -4.51
CA PHE A 367 20.37 7.23 -3.27
C PHE A 367 21.57 8.18 -3.24
N ALA A 368 21.36 9.42 -2.80
CA ALA A 368 22.44 10.24 -2.31
C ALA A 368 22.89 9.66 -0.95
N ASP A 369 24.20 9.58 -0.73
CA ASP A 369 24.83 8.87 0.39
C ASP A 369 24.00 8.75 1.68
N SER A 370 23.77 7.51 2.13
CA SER A 370 23.24 7.07 3.44
C SER A 370 21.80 7.45 3.85
N LEU A 371 20.92 7.89 2.94
CA LEU A 371 19.69 8.59 3.34
C LEU A 371 18.42 7.77 3.53
N VAL A 372 18.22 6.65 2.84
CA VAL A 372 16.91 5.99 2.84
C VAL A 372 17.00 4.56 3.31
N ASN A 373 16.33 4.30 4.41
CA ASN A 373 16.15 2.94 4.93
C ASN A 373 14.71 2.43 4.78
N GLU A 374 13.81 3.22 4.14
CA GLU A 374 12.39 2.94 4.10
C GLU A 374 11.96 2.38 2.74
N SER A 375 11.60 1.10 2.72
CA SER A 375 11.19 0.38 1.51
C SER A 375 9.96 1.01 0.83
N ASN A 376 9.03 1.56 1.63
CA ASN A 376 7.81 2.19 1.12
C ASN A 376 8.14 3.42 0.27
N LEU A 377 9.04 4.29 0.75
CA LEU A 377 9.45 5.49 0.00
C LEU A 377 10.13 5.14 -1.32
N ILE A 378 10.87 4.03 -1.36
CA ILE A 378 11.51 3.57 -2.60
C ILE A 378 10.45 3.12 -3.60
N LEU A 379 9.53 2.25 -3.18
CA LEU A 379 8.42 1.78 -4.02
C LEU A 379 7.62 2.95 -4.57
N ASP A 380 7.25 3.89 -3.72
CA ASP A 380 6.47 5.05 -4.09
C ASP A 380 7.22 5.98 -5.03
N SER A 381 8.51 6.24 -4.78
CA SER A 381 9.35 7.07 -5.64
C SER A 381 9.53 6.46 -7.03
N VAL A 382 9.74 5.15 -7.11
CA VAL A 382 9.85 4.42 -8.38
C VAL A 382 8.53 4.45 -9.15
N TYR A 383 7.42 4.17 -8.49
CA TYR A 383 6.08 4.23 -9.09
C TYR A 383 5.78 5.61 -9.66
N ILE A 384 5.99 6.67 -8.85
CA ILE A 384 5.70 8.06 -9.24
C ILE A 384 6.64 8.52 -10.36
N ASN A 385 7.93 8.16 -10.30
CA ASN A 385 8.86 8.50 -11.36
C ASN A 385 8.41 7.96 -12.72
N ARG A 386 7.98 6.68 -12.77
CA ARG A 386 7.43 6.05 -13.98
C ARG A 386 6.12 6.69 -14.45
N PHE A 387 5.31 7.19 -13.52
CA PHE A 387 4.07 7.89 -13.86
C PHE A 387 4.30 9.27 -14.48
N LEU A 388 5.44 9.93 -14.15
CA LEU A 388 5.77 11.29 -14.60
C LEU A 388 6.59 11.35 -15.90
N ILE A 389 7.21 10.24 -16.30
CA ILE A 389 7.98 10.10 -17.54
C ILE A 389 7.05 9.66 -18.66
#